data_5c1294a15401c07517ec8f00a7a5ff87
#
_entry.id   5c1294a15401c07517ec8f00a7a5ff87
#
_cell.length_a   1.000
_cell.length_b   1.000
_cell.length_c   1.000
_cell.angle_alpha   90.00
_cell.angle_beta   90.00
_cell.angle_gamma   90.00
#
_symmetry.space_group_name_H-M   'P 1'
#
loop_
_entity.id
_entity.type
_entity.pdbx_description
1 polymer ?
#
loop_
_entity_poly.entity_id
_entity_poly.type
_entity_poly.pdbx_seq_one_letter_code
_entity_poly.pdbx_strand_id
1 'polypeptide(L)'
;HTDLSVANEHLEIINRSFFKAQHFNVQKYSFGSTLAQNNVTGCTMMINRALLNLVKNTNNSDIIMHDWWLAAAAATFGKIGVVNEPTMLYRQHSQNAVGAKGFYFAFFKKLFKIGETIGISDTLKRTFKQSAAFLNAFSDRLSLEQKNAIQSYANLPNLPVSKRLKTVI
;
A
#
# COMPACT_ATOMS: atom_id res chain seq x y z
N HIS A 1 7.93 -11.06 2.20
CA HIS A 1 7.51 -11.11 0.79
C HIS A 1 8.70 -11.08 -0.15
N THR A 2 8.47 -11.40 -1.41
CA THR A 2 9.53 -11.49 -2.41
C THR A 2 9.25 -10.56 -3.58
N ASP A 3 10.28 -10.34 -4.44
CA ASP A 3 10.07 -9.77 -5.78
C ASP A 3 9.40 -10.81 -6.70
N LEU A 4 8.96 -10.38 -7.86
CA LEU A 4 8.40 -11.20 -8.92
C LEU A 4 8.83 -10.70 -10.30
N SER A 5 8.86 -11.61 -11.29
CA SER A 5 9.00 -11.24 -12.70
C SER A 5 7.62 -11.07 -13.32
N VAL A 6 7.46 -10.07 -14.18
CA VAL A 6 6.20 -9.85 -14.92
C VAL A 6 6.32 -10.47 -16.31
N ALA A 7 5.31 -11.24 -16.70
CA ALA A 7 5.21 -11.85 -18.02
C ALA A 7 3.91 -11.49 -18.73
N ASN A 8 3.90 -11.61 -20.05
CA ASN A 8 2.68 -11.50 -20.87
C ASN A 8 1.83 -12.79 -20.80
N GLU A 9 0.76 -12.82 -21.56
CA GLU A 9 -0.14 -13.98 -21.66
C GLU A 9 0.52 -15.25 -22.19
N HIS A 10 1.62 -15.11 -22.95
CA HIS A 10 2.44 -16.20 -23.51
C HIS A 10 3.60 -16.61 -22.61
N LEU A 11 3.67 -16.08 -21.37
CA LEU A 11 4.73 -16.30 -20.38
C LEU A 11 6.12 -15.73 -20.77
N GLU A 12 6.18 -14.86 -21.76
CA GLU A 12 7.40 -14.13 -22.10
C GLU A 12 7.63 -13.01 -21.06
N ILE A 13 8.86 -12.93 -20.56
CA ILE A 13 9.21 -11.96 -19.50
C ILE A 13 9.21 -10.53 -20.05
N ILE A 14 8.31 -9.70 -19.53
CA ILE A 14 8.25 -8.26 -19.81
C ILE A 14 9.20 -7.48 -18.88
N ASN A 15 9.20 -7.83 -17.61
CA ASN A 15 10.06 -7.24 -16.58
C ASN A 15 10.62 -8.32 -15.65
N ARG A 16 11.94 -8.36 -15.50
CA ARG A 16 12.62 -9.33 -14.63
C ARG A 16 12.43 -9.05 -13.13
N SER A 17 12.11 -7.81 -12.76
CA SER A 17 11.92 -7.38 -11.38
C SER A 17 10.78 -6.37 -11.32
N PHE A 18 9.74 -6.71 -10.59
CA PHE A 18 8.61 -5.83 -10.36
C PHE A 18 9.00 -4.66 -9.45
N PHE A 19 9.82 -4.91 -8.43
CA PHE A 19 10.30 -3.86 -7.54
C PHE A 19 11.04 -2.77 -8.30
N LYS A 20 11.94 -3.14 -9.22
CA LYS A 20 12.67 -2.18 -10.07
C LYS A 20 11.74 -1.47 -11.05
N ALA A 21 10.84 -2.19 -11.69
CA ALA A 21 9.89 -1.63 -12.65
C ALA A 21 8.92 -0.63 -12.01
N GLN A 22 8.58 -0.80 -10.72
CA GLN A 22 7.71 0.10 -9.97
C GLN A 22 8.47 1.13 -9.13
N HIS A 23 9.81 1.11 -9.14
CA HIS A 23 10.65 1.99 -8.31
C HIS A 23 10.33 1.87 -6.81
N PHE A 24 10.01 0.67 -6.33
CA PHE A 24 9.69 0.46 -4.92
C PHE A 24 10.93 0.58 -4.04
N ASN A 25 10.83 1.37 -2.98
CA ASN A 25 11.84 1.38 -1.93
C ASN A 25 11.55 0.26 -0.93
N VAL A 26 12.07 -0.94 -1.21
CA VAL A 26 11.86 -2.14 -0.38
C VAL A 26 12.82 -2.25 0.79
N GLN A 27 13.74 -1.30 0.94
CA GLN A 27 14.67 -1.26 2.09
C GLN A 27 14.08 -0.57 3.31
N LYS A 28 13.02 0.22 3.13
CA LYS A 28 12.42 1.03 4.19
C LYS A 28 10.90 0.87 4.23
N TYR A 29 10.46 -0.17 4.92
CA TYR A 29 9.05 -0.24 5.31
C TYR A 29 8.88 0.53 6.62
N SER A 30 8.22 1.66 6.55
CA SER A 30 7.79 2.40 7.73
C SER A 30 6.28 2.34 7.84
N PHE A 31 5.78 2.48 9.05
CA PHE A 31 4.36 2.62 9.33
C PHE A 31 3.72 3.70 8.42
N GLY A 32 4.29 4.93 8.38
CA GLY A 32 3.74 6.03 7.59
C GLY A 32 3.72 5.74 6.08
N SER A 33 4.77 5.12 5.53
CA SER A 33 4.81 4.80 4.10
C SER A 33 3.76 3.76 3.71
N THR A 34 3.48 2.78 4.58
CA THR A 34 2.49 1.74 4.31
C THR A 34 1.04 2.21 4.43
N LEU A 35 0.77 3.33 5.10
CA LEU A 35 -0.57 3.94 5.07
C LEU A 35 -0.90 4.49 3.69
N ALA A 36 0.08 5.07 3.00
CA ALA A 36 -0.11 5.76 1.74
C ALA A 36 0.13 4.87 0.51
N GLN A 37 0.97 3.84 0.63
CA GLN A 37 1.42 3.02 -0.49
C GLN A 37 1.60 1.56 -0.08
N ASN A 38 1.13 0.65 -0.95
CA ASN A 38 1.42 -0.78 -0.85
C ASN A 38 2.59 -1.18 -1.76
N ASN A 39 3.67 -1.69 -1.18
CA ASN A 39 4.81 -2.25 -1.90
C ASN A 39 4.88 -3.78 -1.76
N VAL A 40 3.83 -4.41 -1.26
CA VAL A 40 3.75 -5.86 -1.04
C VAL A 40 2.71 -6.46 -1.96
N THR A 41 3.07 -7.51 -2.70
CA THR A 41 2.16 -8.21 -3.57
C THR A 41 1.67 -9.49 -2.87
N GLY A 42 0.37 -9.67 -2.75
CA GLY A 42 -0.25 -10.73 -1.95
C GLY A 42 0.21 -12.14 -2.31
N CYS A 43 0.42 -12.43 -3.60
CA CYS A 43 0.88 -13.74 -4.06
C CYS A 43 2.35 -14.06 -3.67
N THR A 44 3.16 -13.06 -3.27
CA THR A 44 4.53 -13.26 -2.80
C THR A 44 4.64 -13.24 -1.28
N MET A 45 3.52 -13.06 -0.57
CA MET A 45 3.50 -12.80 0.86
C MET A 45 3.50 -14.10 1.67
N MET A 46 4.31 -14.13 2.71
CA MET A 46 4.24 -15.12 3.78
C MET A 46 4.05 -14.38 5.11
N ILE A 47 3.10 -14.79 5.93
CA ILE A 47 2.82 -14.18 7.23
C ILE A 47 2.98 -15.22 8.35
N ASN A 48 3.35 -14.77 9.52
CA ASN A 48 3.41 -15.61 10.70
C ASN A 48 2.06 -15.65 11.45
N ARG A 49 1.94 -16.57 12.39
CA ARG A 49 0.73 -16.76 13.20
C ARG A 49 0.39 -15.52 14.02
N ALA A 50 1.38 -14.76 14.48
CA ALA A 50 1.15 -13.56 15.27
C ALA A 50 0.44 -12.47 14.46
N LEU A 51 0.88 -12.21 13.23
CA LEU A 51 0.22 -11.27 12.32
C LEU A 51 -1.19 -11.75 11.96
N LEU A 52 -1.36 -13.04 11.66
CA LEU A 52 -2.69 -13.60 11.39
C LEU A 52 -3.64 -13.38 12.58
N ASN A 53 -3.21 -13.67 13.79
CA ASN A 53 -4.04 -13.48 14.99
C ASN A 53 -4.35 -12.01 15.25
N LEU A 54 -3.45 -11.11 14.89
CA LEU A 54 -3.67 -9.67 15.03
C LEU A 54 -4.81 -9.17 14.11
N VAL A 55 -4.86 -9.67 12.87
CA VAL A 55 -5.77 -9.13 11.84
C VAL A 55 -7.04 -9.93 11.62
N LYS A 56 -7.15 -11.17 12.08
CA LYS A 56 -8.24 -12.11 11.76
C LYS A 56 -9.66 -11.59 12.03
N ASN A 57 -9.80 -10.65 12.95
CA ASN A 57 -11.09 -10.07 13.32
C ASN A 57 -11.27 -8.63 12.79
N THR A 58 -10.36 -8.14 11.95
CA THR A 58 -10.40 -6.78 11.38
C THR A 58 -11.09 -6.79 10.01
N ASN A 59 -12.36 -7.14 9.93
CA ASN A 59 -13.11 -7.06 8.68
C ASN A 59 -13.75 -5.67 8.56
N ASN A 60 -13.42 -4.96 7.46
CA ASN A 60 -13.93 -3.63 7.17
C ASN A 60 -14.03 -3.42 5.66
N SER A 61 -15.15 -2.85 5.20
CA SER A 61 -15.39 -2.53 3.78
C SER A 61 -14.42 -1.50 3.19
N ASP A 62 -13.74 -0.73 4.05
CA ASP A 62 -12.75 0.27 3.63
C ASP A 62 -11.33 -0.31 3.43
N ILE A 63 -11.13 -1.62 3.67
CA ILE A 63 -9.88 -2.31 3.33
C ILE A 63 -9.78 -2.38 1.81
N ILE A 64 -8.74 -1.74 1.25
CA ILE A 64 -8.53 -1.65 -0.20
C ILE A 64 -8.13 -3.01 -0.76
N MET A 65 -7.12 -3.65 -0.13
CA MET A 65 -6.55 -4.94 -0.51
C MET A 65 -6.01 -5.63 0.75
N HIS A 66 -6.17 -6.96 0.81
CA HIS A 66 -5.72 -7.75 1.95
C HIS A 66 -4.20 -7.65 2.20
N ASP A 67 -3.40 -7.65 1.14
CA ASP A 67 -1.95 -7.54 1.23
C ASP A 67 -1.50 -6.18 1.76
N TRP A 68 -2.17 -5.11 1.37
CA TRP A 68 -1.90 -3.77 1.90
C TRP A 68 -2.23 -3.66 3.40
N TRP A 69 -3.38 -4.22 3.80
CA TRP A 69 -3.78 -4.25 5.21
C TRP A 69 -2.79 -5.02 6.08
N LEU A 70 -2.37 -6.20 5.60
CA LEU A 70 -1.36 -7.02 6.26
C LEU A 70 0.00 -6.33 6.34
N ALA A 71 0.43 -5.66 5.26
CA ALA A 71 1.67 -4.90 5.24
C ALA A 71 1.63 -3.72 6.23
N ALA A 72 0.53 -2.97 6.28
CA ALA A 72 0.35 -1.88 7.24
C ALA A 72 0.40 -2.39 8.69
N ALA A 73 -0.28 -3.50 8.99
CA ALA A 73 -0.24 -4.12 10.32
C ALA A 73 1.17 -4.64 10.68
N ALA A 74 1.86 -5.29 9.73
CA ALA A 74 3.22 -5.76 9.94
C ALA A 74 4.23 -4.63 10.16
N ALA A 75 4.11 -3.52 9.41
CA ALA A 75 4.97 -2.35 9.57
C ALA A 75 4.70 -1.59 10.89
N THR A 76 3.47 -1.66 11.40
CA THR A 76 3.06 -0.99 12.64
C THR A 76 3.49 -1.77 13.89
N PHE A 77 3.29 -3.08 13.90
CA PHE A 77 3.40 -3.92 15.10
C PHE A 77 4.55 -4.94 15.04
N GLY A 78 5.32 -4.96 13.96
CA GLY A 78 6.37 -5.95 13.75
C GLY A 78 7.42 -5.51 12.75
N LYS A 79 7.77 -6.43 11.85
CA LYS A 79 8.79 -6.20 10.80
C LYS A 79 8.36 -6.86 9.50
N ILE A 80 8.76 -6.27 8.38
CA ILE A 80 8.60 -6.84 7.04
C ILE A 80 9.97 -7.28 6.55
N GLY A 81 10.09 -8.59 6.28
CA GLY A 81 11.25 -9.18 5.61
C GLY A 81 11.06 -9.15 4.09
N VAL A 82 12.14 -8.88 3.37
CA VAL A 82 12.14 -8.80 1.90
C VAL A 82 13.19 -9.73 1.33
N VAL A 83 12.79 -10.50 0.33
CA VAL A 83 13.68 -11.24 -0.55
C VAL A 83 13.71 -10.51 -1.89
N ASN A 84 14.87 -9.93 -2.23
CA ASN A 84 15.04 -9.10 -3.43
C ASN A 84 15.15 -9.90 -4.74
N GLU A 85 14.84 -11.18 -4.69
CA GLU A 85 14.87 -12.07 -5.85
C GLU A 85 13.45 -12.37 -6.32
N PRO A 86 13.19 -12.37 -7.64
CA PRO A 86 11.92 -12.80 -8.20
C PRO A 86 11.71 -14.29 -7.96
N THR A 87 10.73 -14.64 -7.13
CA THR A 87 10.45 -16.05 -6.79
C THR A 87 9.30 -16.62 -7.61
N MET A 88 8.61 -15.78 -8.40
CA MET A 88 7.48 -16.21 -9.22
C MET A 88 7.37 -15.40 -10.50
N LEU A 89 6.65 -15.96 -11.45
CA LEU A 89 6.27 -15.33 -12.70
C LEU A 89 4.82 -14.85 -12.61
N TYR A 90 4.61 -13.54 -12.66
CA TYR A 90 3.29 -12.92 -12.61
C TYR A 90 2.78 -12.66 -14.02
N ARG A 91 1.88 -13.51 -14.49
CA ARG A 91 1.29 -13.42 -15.84
C ARG A 91 0.26 -12.28 -15.89
N GLN A 92 0.44 -11.40 -16.87
CA GLN A 92 -0.50 -10.32 -17.17
C GLN A 92 -1.42 -10.71 -18.33
N HIS A 93 -2.71 -10.54 -18.14
CA HIS A 93 -3.75 -10.69 -19.16
C HIS A 93 -4.84 -9.64 -18.96
N SER A 94 -5.73 -9.46 -19.93
CA SER A 94 -6.76 -8.41 -19.90
C SER A 94 -7.74 -8.51 -18.74
N GLN A 95 -7.88 -9.67 -18.12
CA GLN A 95 -8.80 -9.93 -17.00
C GLN A 95 -8.13 -9.88 -15.62
N ASN A 96 -6.88 -9.45 -15.51
CA ASN A 96 -6.26 -9.30 -14.19
C ASN A 96 -7.00 -8.22 -13.39
N ALA A 97 -7.40 -8.54 -12.16
CA ALA A 97 -8.06 -7.61 -11.25
C ALA A 97 -7.21 -6.36 -10.97
N VAL A 98 -5.87 -6.55 -10.96
CA VAL A 98 -4.86 -5.48 -10.87
C VAL A 98 -3.76 -5.78 -11.87
N GLY A 99 -3.72 -5.04 -12.97
CA GLY A 99 -2.64 -5.15 -13.95
C GLY A 99 -1.36 -4.43 -13.48
N ALA A 100 -0.18 -4.98 -13.80
CA ALA A 100 1.11 -4.38 -13.44
C ALA A 100 1.30 -2.95 -13.97
N LYS A 101 0.59 -2.57 -15.03
CA LYS A 101 0.61 -1.20 -15.59
C LYS A 101 -0.46 -0.26 -14.99
N GLY A 102 -1.52 -0.79 -14.36
CA GLY A 102 -2.72 0.01 -14.13
C GLY A 102 -2.79 0.69 -12.77
N PHE A 103 -2.49 -0.02 -11.68
CA PHE A 103 -2.81 0.49 -10.36
C PHE A 103 -1.70 1.37 -9.78
N TYR A 104 -0.47 0.88 -9.77
CA TYR A 104 0.64 1.63 -9.15
C TYR A 104 1.14 2.77 -10.03
N PHE A 105 1.26 2.57 -11.34
CA PHE A 105 1.70 3.63 -12.26
C PHE A 105 0.65 4.73 -12.44
N ALA A 106 -0.64 4.39 -12.48
CA ALA A 106 -1.71 5.39 -12.50
C ALA A 106 -1.83 6.13 -11.16
N PHE A 107 -1.56 5.47 -10.03
CA PHE A 107 -1.51 6.09 -8.71
C PHE A 107 -0.39 7.15 -8.65
N PHE A 108 0.83 6.80 -9.04
CA PHE A 108 1.96 7.75 -9.06
C PHE A 108 1.79 8.85 -10.12
N LYS A 109 1.36 8.50 -11.33
CA LYS A 109 1.15 9.50 -12.39
C LYS A 109 0.06 10.53 -12.03
N LYS A 110 -0.96 10.13 -11.26
CA LYS A 110 -1.97 11.05 -10.72
C LYS A 110 -1.47 11.87 -9.53
N LEU A 111 -0.56 11.34 -8.70
CA LEU A 111 0.06 12.11 -7.61
C LEU A 111 0.97 13.23 -8.16
N PHE A 112 1.67 12.98 -9.27
CA PHE A 112 2.58 13.94 -9.90
C PHE A 112 1.91 14.88 -10.92
N LYS A 113 0.68 14.61 -11.37
CA LYS A 113 -0.13 15.60 -12.11
C LYS A 113 -0.78 16.62 -11.17
N ILE A 114 0.00 17.19 -10.28
CA ILE A 114 -0.38 18.29 -9.37
C ILE A 114 -0.53 19.64 -10.12
N GLY A 115 -0.72 19.62 -11.43
CA GLY A 115 -0.87 20.84 -12.23
C GLY A 115 -2.27 21.09 -12.79
N GLU A 116 -3.13 20.07 -12.87
CA GLU A 116 -4.42 20.23 -13.53
C GLU A 116 -5.55 19.61 -12.70
N THR A 117 -6.34 20.48 -12.09
CA THR A 117 -7.60 20.23 -11.40
C THR A 117 -7.48 19.64 -9.96
N ILE A 118 -7.79 20.49 -9.01
CA ILE A 118 -7.80 20.39 -7.54
C ILE A 118 -8.76 19.29 -6.99
N GLY A 119 -8.75 18.10 -7.54
CA GLY A 119 -9.52 16.96 -7.05
C GLY A 119 -8.63 15.87 -6.45
N ILE A 120 -8.84 15.51 -5.18
CA ILE A 120 -8.23 14.32 -4.60
C ILE A 120 -8.72 13.12 -5.40
N SER A 121 -7.79 12.32 -5.98
CA SER A 121 -8.18 11.14 -6.77
C SER A 121 -8.93 10.13 -5.90
N ASP A 122 -9.87 9.38 -6.48
CA ASP A 122 -10.66 8.40 -5.73
C ASP A 122 -9.79 7.32 -5.08
N THR A 123 -8.66 7.00 -5.68
CA THR A 123 -7.66 6.10 -5.09
C THR A 123 -7.11 6.68 -3.79
N LEU A 124 -6.77 7.97 -3.78
CA LEU A 124 -6.25 8.62 -2.58
C LEU A 124 -7.33 8.75 -1.48
N LYS A 125 -8.59 9.00 -1.86
CA LYS A 125 -9.72 8.97 -0.91
C LYS A 125 -9.86 7.61 -0.22
N ARG A 126 -9.64 6.53 -0.97
CA ARG A 126 -9.68 5.18 -0.40
C ARG A 126 -8.56 4.95 0.63
N THR A 127 -7.34 5.48 0.40
CA THR A 127 -6.25 5.34 1.39
C THR A 127 -6.56 6.08 2.69
N PHE A 128 -7.22 7.24 2.63
CA PHE A 128 -7.65 7.97 3.82
C PHE A 128 -8.72 7.19 4.61
N LYS A 129 -9.71 6.60 3.92
CA LYS A 129 -10.71 5.74 4.54
C LYS A 129 -10.09 4.49 5.16
N GLN A 130 -9.20 3.82 4.45
CA GLN A 130 -8.47 2.67 4.99
C GLN A 130 -7.65 3.04 6.23
N SER A 131 -7.03 4.22 6.25
CA SER A 131 -6.29 4.69 7.43
C SER A 131 -7.19 4.97 8.63
N ALA A 132 -8.37 5.54 8.42
CA ALA A 132 -9.37 5.70 9.48
C ALA A 132 -9.87 4.34 9.99
N ALA A 133 -10.12 3.38 9.09
CA ALA A 133 -10.48 2.01 9.46
C ALA A 133 -9.36 1.32 10.27
N PHE A 134 -8.10 1.55 9.89
CA PHE A 134 -6.93 1.04 10.61
C PHE A 134 -6.83 1.61 12.02
N LEU A 135 -7.03 2.92 12.18
CA LEU A 135 -7.08 3.57 13.48
C LEU A 135 -8.15 2.94 14.38
N ASN A 136 -9.35 2.75 13.85
CA ASN A 136 -10.45 2.16 14.61
C ASN A 136 -10.16 0.70 15.00
N ALA A 137 -9.64 -0.10 14.06
CA ALA A 137 -9.37 -1.52 14.30
C ALA A 137 -8.28 -1.78 15.34
N PHE A 138 -7.31 -0.87 15.46
CA PHE A 138 -6.12 -1.06 16.30
C PHE A 138 -5.95 0.02 17.37
N SER A 139 -6.97 0.81 17.67
CA SER A 139 -6.90 1.95 18.60
C SER A 139 -6.27 1.59 19.94
N ASP A 140 -6.61 0.43 20.50
CA ASP A 140 -6.12 0.00 21.82
C ASP A 140 -4.64 -0.44 21.83
N ARG A 141 -4.05 -0.64 20.65
CA ARG A 141 -2.68 -1.14 20.46
C ARG A 141 -1.70 -0.09 19.92
N LEU A 142 -2.23 0.99 19.37
CA LEU A 142 -1.43 2.07 18.79
C LEU A 142 -0.90 3.00 19.87
N SER A 143 0.36 3.45 19.70
CA SER A 143 0.90 4.55 20.52
C SER A 143 0.19 5.86 20.21
N LEU A 144 0.31 6.85 21.10
CA LEU A 144 -0.27 8.17 20.87
C LEU A 144 0.28 8.83 19.60
N GLU A 145 1.58 8.68 19.34
CA GLU A 145 2.24 9.19 18.13
C GLU A 145 1.65 8.54 16.87
N GLN A 146 1.51 7.21 16.86
CA GLN A 146 0.90 6.48 15.75
C GLN A 146 -0.56 6.91 15.51
N LYS A 147 -1.36 7.04 16.57
CA LYS A 147 -2.74 7.55 16.48
C LYS A 147 -2.79 8.93 15.82
N ASN A 148 -1.96 9.85 16.30
CA ASN A 148 -1.90 11.21 15.78
C ASN A 148 -1.48 11.24 14.30
N ALA A 149 -0.49 10.42 13.92
CA ALA A 149 -0.05 10.32 12.53
C ALA A 149 -1.15 9.78 11.61
N ILE A 150 -1.84 8.69 12.01
CA ILE A 150 -2.96 8.12 11.24
C ILE A 150 -4.10 9.12 11.14
N GLN A 151 -4.48 9.74 12.26
CA GLN A 151 -5.56 10.72 12.30
C GLN A 151 -5.27 11.93 11.38
N SER A 152 -4.02 12.41 11.42
CA SER A 152 -3.58 13.50 10.57
C SER A 152 -3.67 13.12 9.09
N TYR A 153 -3.21 11.92 8.72
CA TYR A 153 -3.30 11.43 7.35
C TYR A 153 -4.76 11.22 6.91
N ALA A 154 -5.57 10.56 7.72
CA ALA A 154 -6.98 10.31 7.42
C ALA A 154 -7.79 11.61 7.24
N ASN A 155 -7.41 12.68 7.96
CA ASN A 155 -8.09 13.98 7.90
C ASN A 155 -7.57 14.91 6.78
N LEU A 156 -6.53 14.54 6.05
CA LEU A 156 -6.00 15.38 4.95
C LEU A 156 -7.07 15.89 3.97
N PRO A 157 -8.09 15.10 3.58
CA PRO A 157 -9.14 15.60 2.70
C PRO A 157 -9.90 16.82 3.24
N ASN A 158 -10.03 16.91 4.55
CA ASN A 158 -10.80 17.96 5.25
C ASN A 158 -9.99 19.24 5.47
N LEU A 159 -8.68 19.23 5.19
CA LEU A 159 -7.82 20.38 5.36
C LEU A 159 -7.81 21.28 4.13
N PRO A 160 -7.68 22.61 4.30
CA PRO A 160 -7.40 23.52 3.18
C PRO A 160 -6.12 23.12 2.44
N VAL A 161 -6.08 23.33 1.12
CA VAL A 161 -4.95 22.94 0.25
C VAL A 161 -3.61 23.43 0.78
N SER A 162 -3.56 24.67 1.30
CA SER A 162 -2.36 25.29 1.88
C SER A 162 -1.82 24.55 3.13
N LYS A 163 -2.68 23.82 3.86
CA LYS A 163 -2.29 23.05 5.05
C LYS A 163 -1.91 21.60 4.71
N ARG A 164 -2.45 21.03 3.61
CA ARG A 164 -2.14 19.64 3.20
C ARG A 164 -0.66 19.45 2.94
N LEU A 165 0.00 20.40 2.29
CA LEU A 165 1.43 20.32 1.95
C LEU A 165 2.35 20.33 3.19
N LYS A 166 1.93 20.94 4.30
CA LYS A 166 2.72 21.00 5.54
C LYS A 166 2.60 19.75 6.41
N THR A 167 1.64 18.89 6.15
CA THR A 167 1.36 17.69 6.97
C THR A 167 2.05 16.43 6.40
N VAL A 168 2.53 16.48 5.15
CA VAL A 168 3.13 15.35 4.44
C VAL A 168 4.67 15.40 4.46
N ILE A 169 5.27 16.47 4.96
CA ILE A 169 6.71 16.63 5.20
C ILE A 169 7.02 16.32 6.67
#